data_8bee9bff5e82b950c3c06b1e938610eb
#
_entry.id   8bee9bff5e82b950c3c06b1e938610eb
#
_cell.length_a   1.000
_cell.length_b   1.000
_cell.length_c   1.000
_cell.angle_alpha   90.00
_cell.angle_beta   90.00
_cell.angle_gamma   90.00
#
_symmetry.space_group_name_H-M   'P 1'
#
loop_
_entity.id
_entity.type
_entity.pdbx_description
1 polymer ?
#
loop_
_entity_poly.entity_id
_entity_poly.type
_entity_poly.pdbx_seq_one_letter_code
_entity_poly.pdbx_strand_id
1 'polypeptide(L)'
;MNIKKLTYSAFFIAIGVVCSPFNIPLGFAKCFPVQHLINVLSAIILGPVYAVSCAFGISLLRNLMGMGTLLAFPGSIIGAFLAGMLYKNTNKISLAFIGEVIGTGLIGALISYPIATIFMNKQVAVFTYVIPFGISTLVGSIFAVILLKALEKTHILDKVKL
;
A
#
# COMPACT_ATOMS: atom_id res chain seq x y z
N MET A 1 -12.27 -19.19 7.84
CA MET A 1 -10.98 -18.46 7.72
C MET A 1 -10.05 -19.29 6.84
N ASN A 2 -9.50 -18.74 5.76
CA ASN A 2 -8.62 -19.49 4.87
C ASN A 2 -7.18 -19.40 5.39
N ILE A 3 -6.65 -20.51 5.91
CA ILE A 3 -5.31 -20.58 6.52
C ILE A 3 -4.22 -20.13 5.52
N LYS A 4 -4.34 -20.53 4.25
CA LYS A 4 -3.39 -20.12 3.20
C LYS A 4 -3.35 -18.59 3.06
N LYS A 5 -4.51 -17.93 2.99
CA LYS A 5 -4.57 -16.46 2.91
C LYS A 5 -3.95 -15.80 4.14
N LEU A 6 -4.15 -16.36 5.32
CA LEU A 6 -3.56 -15.84 6.56
C LEU A 6 -2.03 -15.94 6.54
N THR A 7 -1.49 -17.09 6.12
CA THR A 7 -0.04 -17.30 6.00
C THR A 7 0.59 -16.33 5.00
N TYR A 8 -0.02 -16.15 3.82
CA TYR A 8 0.47 -15.18 2.84
C TYR A 8 0.36 -13.74 3.35
N SER A 9 -0.71 -13.40 4.09
CA SER A 9 -0.83 -12.07 4.71
C SER A 9 0.27 -11.82 5.72
N ALA A 10 0.58 -12.78 6.59
CA ALA A 10 1.67 -12.69 7.54
C ALA A 10 3.03 -12.50 6.85
N PHE A 11 3.27 -13.23 5.75
CA PHE A 11 4.47 -13.09 4.94
C PHE A 11 4.59 -11.69 4.30
N PHE A 12 3.52 -11.18 3.71
CA PHE A 12 3.50 -9.83 3.15
C PHE A 12 3.72 -8.75 4.22
N ILE A 13 3.12 -8.92 5.39
CA ILE A 13 3.33 -8.00 6.52
C ILE A 13 4.81 -8.03 6.94
N ALA A 14 5.39 -9.22 7.09
CA ALA A 14 6.78 -9.36 7.48
C ALA A 14 7.74 -8.67 6.49
N ILE A 15 7.56 -8.90 5.18
CA ILE A 15 8.36 -8.22 4.15
C ILE A 15 8.18 -6.71 4.24
N GLY A 16 6.95 -6.21 4.35
CA GLY A 16 6.67 -4.79 4.43
C GLY A 16 7.31 -4.09 5.63
N VAL A 17 7.38 -4.80 6.76
CA VAL A 17 8.04 -4.29 7.98
C VAL A 17 9.56 -4.37 7.86
N VAL A 18 10.11 -5.50 7.45
CA VAL A 18 11.57 -5.69 7.30
C VAL A 18 12.16 -4.72 6.27
N CYS A 19 11.44 -4.44 5.19
CA CYS A 19 11.88 -3.49 4.17
C CYS A 19 11.60 -2.01 4.51
N SER A 20 10.98 -1.72 5.64
CA SER A 20 10.65 -0.33 6.06
C SER A 20 11.85 0.60 6.23
N PRO A 21 13.06 0.15 6.63
CA PRO A 21 14.23 1.00 6.64
C PRO A 21 14.64 1.52 5.26
N PHE A 22 14.29 0.80 4.19
CA PHE A 22 14.54 1.21 2.81
C PHE A 22 13.49 2.22 2.36
N ASN A 23 13.63 3.45 2.84
CA ASN A 23 12.75 4.56 2.46
C ASN A 23 13.53 5.59 1.65
N ILE A 24 12.80 6.35 0.83
CA ILE A 24 13.34 7.45 0.03
C ILE A 24 12.98 8.76 0.75
N PRO A 25 13.97 9.50 1.27
CA PRO A 25 13.70 10.78 1.90
C PRO A 25 13.32 11.83 0.84
N LEU A 26 12.18 12.48 1.02
CA LEU A 26 11.71 13.61 0.21
C LEU A 26 11.56 14.84 1.11
N GLY A 27 12.68 15.42 1.54
CA GLY A 27 12.67 16.59 2.41
C GLY A 27 11.92 16.34 3.73
N PHE A 28 10.72 16.90 3.86
CA PHE A 28 9.88 16.79 5.07
C PHE A 28 9.13 15.45 5.20
N ALA A 29 9.12 14.61 4.17
CA ALA A 29 8.42 13.34 4.14
C ALA A 29 9.33 12.19 3.72
N LYS A 30 8.94 10.96 4.09
CA LYS A 30 9.61 9.73 3.66
C LYS A 30 8.66 8.94 2.77
N CYS A 31 9.15 8.47 1.64
CA CYS A 31 8.42 7.56 0.76
C CYS A 31 8.76 6.11 1.09
N PHE A 32 7.75 5.24 1.05
CA PHE A 32 7.87 3.82 1.35
C PHE A 32 7.32 2.97 0.19
N PRO A 33 8.02 2.89 -0.95
CA PRO A 33 7.52 2.20 -2.15
C PRO A 33 7.18 0.74 -1.91
N VAL A 34 7.93 0.05 -1.05
CA VAL A 34 7.69 -1.37 -0.75
C VAL A 34 6.31 -1.61 -0.14
N GLN A 35 5.79 -0.69 0.68
CA GLN A 35 4.45 -0.82 1.23
C GLN A 35 3.38 -0.82 0.11
N HIS A 36 3.50 0.06 -0.87
CA HIS A 36 2.56 0.19 -1.98
C HIS A 36 2.71 -0.96 -2.99
N LEU A 37 3.93 -1.48 -3.18
CA LEU A 37 4.16 -2.73 -3.89
C LEU A 37 3.37 -3.87 -3.25
N ILE A 38 3.47 -4.03 -1.93
CA ILE A 38 2.76 -5.08 -1.19
C ILE A 38 1.25 -4.86 -1.23
N ASN A 39 0.77 -3.62 -1.16
CA ASN A 39 -0.65 -3.32 -1.28
C ASN A 39 -1.22 -3.87 -2.59
N VAL A 40 -0.57 -3.61 -3.73
CA VAL A 40 -1.02 -4.10 -5.04
C VAL A 40 -0.89 -5.62 -5.14
N LEU A 41 0.22 -6.21 -4.67
CA LEU A 41 0.41 -7.66 -4.68
C LEU A 41 -0.65 -8.38 -3.85
N SER A 42 -0.84 -7.95 -2.61
CA SER A 42 -1.84 -8.56 -1.71
C SER A 42 -3.27 -8.35 -2.22
N ALA A 43 -3.55 -7.20 -2.85
CA ALA A 43 -4.85 -6.91 -3.46
C ALA A 43 -5.19 -7.90 -4.58
N ILE A 44 -4.23 -8.27 -5.40
CA ILE A 44 -4.41 -9.18 -6.54
C ILE A 44 -4.40 -10.65 -6.11
N ILE A 45 -3.50 -11.01 -5.19
CA ILE A 45 -3.30 -12.42 -4.79
C ILE A 45 -4.34 -12.85 -3.74
N LEU A 46 -4.65 -12.00 -2.76
CA LEU A 46 -5.48 -12.36 -1.61
C LEU A 46 -6.87 -11.74 -1.64
N GLY A 47 -7.05 -10.68 -2.44
CA GLY A 47 -8.28 -9.91 -2.51
C GLY A 47 -8.33 -8.73 -1.52
N PRO A 48 -9.39 -7.88 -1.63
CA PRO A 48 -9.43 -6.57 -0.97
C PRO A 48 -9.37 -6.62 0.56
N VAL A 49 -10.06 -7.57 1.19
CA VAL A 49 -10.12 -7.67 2.66
C VAL A 49 -8.74 -7.98 3.25
N TYR A 50 -8.05 -8.96 2.69
CA TYR A 50 -6.70 -9.32 3.15
C TYR A 50 -5.66 -8.27 2.79
N ALA A 51 -5.83 -7.58 1.66
CA ALA A 51 -4.96 -6.45 1.29
C ALA A 51 -5.06 -5.31 2.33
N VAL A 52 -6.26 -4.95 2.74
CA VAL A 52 -6.50 -3.98 3.82
C VAL A 52 -5.87 -4.46 5.13
N SER A 53 -6.02 -5.73 5.48
CA SER A 53 -5.39 -6.30 6.68
C SER A 53 -3.86 -6.24 6.61
N CYS A 54 -3.27 -6.51 5.46
CA CYS A 54 -1.81 -6.36 5.25
C CYS A 54 -1.37 -4.89 5.39
N ALA A 55 -2.07 -3.98 4.73
CA ALA A 55 -1.78 -2.54 4.78
C ALA A 55 -1.86 -2.00 6.22
N PHE A 56 -2.91 -2.39 6.96
CA PHE A 56 -3.07 -2.03 8.36
C PHE A 56 -1.95 -2.63 9.22
N GLY A 57 -1.66 -3.94 9.08
CA GLY A 57 -0.63 -4.62 9.86
C GLY A 57 0.76 -4.03 9.65
N ILE A 58 1.14 -3.74 8.40
CA ILE A 58 2.42 -3.06 8.09
C ILE A 58 2.47 -1.67 8.73
N SER A 59 1.41 -0.87 8.56
CA SER A 59 1.35 0.48 9.12
C SER A 59 1.42 0.46 10.64
N LEU A 60 0.72 -0.48 11.28
CA LEU A 60 0.72 -0.64 12.74
C LEU A 60 2.11 -1.00 13.26
N LEU A 61 2.70 -2.08 12.75
CA LEU A 61 4.01 -2.56 13.22
C LEU A 61 5.10 -1.51 12.97
N ARG A 62 5.11 -0.85 11.81
CA ARG A 62 6.04 0.25 11.52
C ARG A 62 5.91 1.41 12.49
N ASN A 63 4.67 1.78 12.86
CA ASN A 63 4.45 2.84 13.85
C ASN A 63 4.92 2.41 15.24
N LEU A 64 4.64 1.20 15.68
CA LEU A 64 5.12 0.66 16.96
C LEU A 64 6.64 0.59 17.03
N MET A 65 7.31 0.33 15.91
CA MET A 65 8.79 0.31 15.81
C MET A 65 9.41 1.70 15.59
N GLY A 66 8.63 2.78 15.57
CA GLY A 66 9.14 4.14 15.35
C GLY A 66 9.58 4.44 13.91
N MET A 67 9.28 3.54 12.96
CA MET A 67 9.66 3.70 11.55
C MET A 67 8.55 4.30 10.68
N GLY A 68 7.37 4.50 11.25
CA GLY A 68 6.18 5.04 10.57
C GLY A 68 5.62 6.28 11.22
N THR A 69 4.51 6.75 10.68
CA THR A 69 3.69 7.81 11.26
C THR A 69 2.21 7.44 11.11
N LEU A 70 1.33 8.10 11.87
CA LEU A 70 -0.12 7.90 11.76
C LEU A 70 -0.67 8.14 10.35
N LEU A 71 0.06 8.91 9.53
CA LEU A 71 -0.31 9.21 8.14
C LEU A 71 -0.23 7.99 7.22
N ALA A 72 0.50 6.93 7.62
CA ALA A 72 0.59 5.69 6.86
C ALA A 72 -0.75 4.93 6.79
N PHE A 73 -1.62 5.07 7.80
CA PHE A 73 -2.88 4.33 7.85
C PHE A 73 -3.87 4.75 6.75
N PRO A 74 -4.28 6.03 6.63
CA PRO A 74 -5.27 6.42 5.62
C PRO A 74 -4.77 6.15 4.21
N GLY A 75 -3.50 6.44 3.92
CA GLY A 75 -2.94 6.20 2.60
C GLY A 75 -3.00 4.72 2.22
N SER A 76 -2.31 3.88 2.95
CA SER A 76 -2.15 2.48 2.56
C SER A 76 -3.45 1.68 2.62
N ILE A 77 -4.34 1.93 3.59
CA ILE A 77 -5.60 1.19 3.73
C ILE A 77 -6.53 1.49 2.56
N ILE A 78 -6.70 2.77 2.21
CA ILE A 78 -7.59 3.19 1.13
C ILE A 78 -7.04 2.72 -0.22
N GLY A 79 -5.74 2.85 -0.44
CA GLY A 79 -5.07 2.37 -1.64
C GLY A 79 -5.26 0.86 -1.83
N ALA A 80 -4.92 0.06 -0.82
CA ALA A 80 -5.08 -1.39 -0.86
C ALA A 80 -6.54 -1.83 -1.08
N PHE A 81 -7.49 -1.13 -0.46
CA PHE A 81 -8.91 -1.39 -0.65
C PHE A 81 -9.34 -1.14 -2.09
N LEU A 82 -9.04 0.04 -2.65
CA LEU A 82 -9.41 0.40 -4.01
C LEU A 82 -8.71 -0.48 -5.05
N ALA A 83 -7.43 -0.78 -4.85
CA ALA A 83 -6.70 -1.71 -5.71
C ALA A 83 -7.38 -3.08 -5.74
N GLY A 84 -7.73 -3.62 -4.57
CA GLY A 84 -8.39 -4.91 -4.45
C GLY A 84 -9.80 -4.93 -5.03
N MET A 85 -10.59 -3.88 -4.79
CA MET A 85 -11.96 -3.78 -5.32
C MET A 85 -11.97 -3.65 -6.85
N LEU A 86 -11.13 -2.78 -7.41
CA LEU A 86 -11.05 -2.60 -8.86
C LEU A 86 -10.53 -3.87 -9.53
N TYR A 87 -9.54 -4.55 -8.94
CA TYR A 87 -9.08 -5.82 -9.47
C TYR A 87 -10.15 -6.91 -9.41
N LYS A 88 -10.83 -7.06 -8.28
CA LYS A 88 -11.89 -8.07 -8.10
C LYS A 88 -13.01 -7.92 -9.13
N ASN A 89 -13.36 -6.69 -9.49
CA ASN A 89 -14.47 -6.41 -10.41
C ASN A 89 -14.06 -6.52 -11.89
N THR A 90 -12.78 -6.38 -12.22
CA THR A 90 -12.33 -6.22 -13.61
C THR A 90 -11.29 -7.23 -14.06
N ASN A 91 -10.62 -7.89 -13.11
CA ASN A 91 -9.45 -8.75 -13.32
C ASN A 91 -8.28 -8.07 -14.07
N LYS A 92 -8.23 -6.73 -14.08
CA LYS A 92 -7.19 -5.96 -14.78
C LYS A 92 -6.15 -5.44 -13.79
N ILE A 93 -4.89 -5.85 -13.93
CA ILE A 93 -3.76 -5.37 -13.12
C ILE A 93 -3.63 -3.84 -13.21
N SER A 94 -3.88 -3.26 -14.40
CA SER A 94 -3.82 -1.80 -14.60
C SER A 94 -4.84 -1.04 -13.74
N LEU A 95 -6.02 -1.60 -13.49
CA LEU A 95 -7.02 -0.96 -12.63
C LEU A 95 -6.69 -1.12 -11.16
N ALA A 96 -6.03 -2.20 -10.74
CA ALA A 96 -5.47 -2.29 -9.39
C ALA A 96 -4.38 -1.22 -9.15
N PHE A 97 -3.49 -1.02 -10.13
CA PHE A 97 -2.51 0.06 -10.10
C PHE A 97 -3.17 1.44 -9.95
N ILE A 98 -4.17 1.75 -10.77
CA ILE A 98 -4.91 3.02 -10.69
C ILE A 98 -5.59 3.19 -9.34
N GLY A 99 -6.19 2.13 -8.81
CA GLY A 99 -6.82 2.12 -7.50
C GLY A 99 -5.87 2.44 -6.37
N GLU A 100 -4.67 1.85 -6.38
CA GLU A 100 -3.64 2.13 -5.39
C GLU A 100 -3.14 3.58 -5.51
N VAL A 101 -2.86 4.05 -6.73
CA VAL A 101 -2.34 5.40 -6.96
C VAL A 101 -3.35 6.47 -6.55
N ILE A 102 -4.60 6.34 -6.94
CA ILE A 102 -5.67 7.30 -6.56
C ILE A 102 -5.97 7.17 -5.06
N GLY A 103 -6.11 5.95 -4.56
CA GLY A 103 -6.45 5.70 -3.17
C GLY A 103 -5.41 6.24 -2.19
N THR A 104 -4.15 5.97 -2.43
CA THR A 104 -3.05 6.45 -1.60
C THR A 104 -2.66 7.89 -1.93
N GLY A 105 -2.37 8.15 -3.21
CA GLY A 105 -1.75 9.40 -3.65
C GLY A 105 -2.67 10.61 -3.56
N LEU A 106 -3.97 10.41 -3.69
CA LEU A 106 -4.95 11.50 -3.62
C LEU A 106 -5.83 11.39 -2.38
N ILE A 107 -6.65 10.34 -2.26
CA ILE A 107 -7.65 10.25 -1.18
C ILE A 107 -6.97 10.11 0.18
N GLY A 108 -6.03 9.19 0.30
CA GLY A 108 -5.27 8.98 1.54
C GLY A 108 -4.42 10.19 1.94
N ALA A 109 -3.83 10.87 0.95
CA ALA A 109 -3.08 12.10 1.18
C ALA A 109 -3.98 13.23 1.73
N LEU A 110 -5.18 13.41 1.18
CA LEU A 110 -6.14 14.40 1.66
C LEU A 110 -6.65 14.08 3.08
N ILE A 111 -6.94 12.81 3.35
CA ILE A 111 -7.35 12.36 4.71
C ILE A 111 -6.19 12.48 5.70
N SER A 112 -4.96 12.43 5.25
CA SER A 112 -3.78 12.64 6.10
C SER A 112 -3.67 14.08 6.64
N TYR A 113 -4.27 15.07 5.96
CA TYR A 113 -4.26 16.47 6.38
C TYR A 113 -4.89 16.66 7.77
N PRO A 114 -6.16 16.30 8.04
CA PRO A 114 -6.75 16.44 9.37
C PRO A 114 -6.02 15.61 10.42
N ILE A 115 -5.47 14.46 10.08
CA ILE A 115 -4.68 13.66 11.01
C ILE A 115 -3.39 14.40 11.39
N ALA A 116 -2.71 15.00 10.43
CA ALA A 116 -1.49 15.76 10.70
C ALA A 116 -1.76 17.01 11.55
N THR A 117 -2.84 17.72 11.27
CA THR A 117 -3.17 18.98 11.98
C THR A 117 -3.73 18.74 13.38
N ILE A 118 -4.69 17.81 13.52
CA ILE A 118 -5.40 17.58 14.77
C ILE A 118 -4.61 16.67 15.72
N PHE A 119 -4.08 15.54 15.23
CA PHE A 119 -3.43 14.54 16.08
C PHE A 119 -1.91 14.71 16.19
N MET A 120 -1.26 15.30 15.19
CA MET A 120 0.19 15.46 15.19
C MET A 120 0.62 16.92 15.41
N ASN A 121 -0.30 17.86 15.58
CA ASN A 121 -0.07 19.29 15.80
C ASN A 121 0.86 19.93 14.73
N LYS A 122 0.77 19.47 13.48
CA LYS A 122 1.59 19.97 12.37
C LYS A 122 0.83 21.05 11.60
N GLN A 123 1.47 22.20 11.39
CA GLN A 123 0.95 23.24 10.51
C GLN A 123 1.37 22.93 9.07
N VAL A 124 0.45 22.37 8.29
CA VAL A 124 0.68 21.97 6.90
C VAL A 124 -0.49 22.40 6.01
N ALA A 125 -0.25 22.57 4.71
CA ALA A 125 -1.31 22.83 3.75
C ALA A 125 -2.06 21.53 3.39
N VAL A 126 -3.30 21.64 2.90
CA VAL A 126 -4.19 20.50 2.58
C VAL A 126 -3.53 19.52 1.61
N PHE A 127 -2.80 20.01 0.61
CA PHE A 127 -2.17 19.19 -0.44
C PHE A 127 -0.73 18.77 -0.13
N THR A 128 -0.21 19.06 1.07
CA THR A 128 1.20 18.80 1.43
C THR A 128 1.61 17.35 1.20
N TYR A 129 0.72 16.40 1.47
CA TYR A 129 1.03 14.96 1.38
C TYR A 129 0.76 14.35 0.00
N VAL A 130 0.12 15.06 -0.93
CA VAL A 130 -0.22 14.53 -2.27
C VAL A 130 1.05 14.17 -3.06
N ILE A 131 2.05 15.04 -3.05
CA ILE A 131 3.30 14.78 -3.79
C ILE A 131 4.07 13.58 -3.20
N PRO A 132 4.43 13.53 -1.89
CA PRO A 132 5.18 12.41 -1.35
C PRO A 132 4.41 11.09 -1.40
N PHE A 133 3.10 11.09 -1.17
CA PHE A 133 2.28 9.89 -1.27
C PHE A 133 2.16 9.44 -2.74
N GLY A 134 1.93 10.40 -3.65
CA GLY A 134 1.88 10.13 -5.09
C GLY A 134 3.17 9.47 -5.60
N ILE A 135 4.34 10.02 -5.28
CA ILE A 135 5.63 9.45 -5.67
C ILE A 135 5.80 8.05 -5.04
N SER A 136 5.50 7.91 -3.76
CA SER A 136 5.64 6.65 -3.04
C SER A 136 4.81 5.53 -3.67
N THR A 137 3.53 5.81 -3.94
CA THR A 137 2.61 4.84 -4.51
C THR A 137 2.89 4.57 -5.99
N LEU A 138 3.27 5.58 -6.79
CA LEU A 138 3.65 5.38 -8.19
C LEU A 138 4.85 4.43 -8.31
N VAL A 139 5.92 4.70 -7.60
CA VAL A 139 7.12 3.86 -7.63
C VAL A 139 6.79 2.43 -7.18
N GLY A 140 6.15 2.26 -6.03
CA GLY A 140 5.81 0.95 -5.51
C GLY A 140 4.87 0.16 -6.42
N SER A 141 3.84 0.82 -6.96
CA SER A 141 2.87 0.19 -7.84
C SER A 141 3.44 -0.17 -9.21
N ILE A 142 4.38 0.62 -9.75
CA ILE A 142 5.10 0.27 -11.00
C ILE A 142 5.88 -1.04 -10.79
N PHE A 143 6.65 -1.14 -9.70
CA PHE A 143 7.36 -2.39 -9.38
C PHE A 143 6.41 -3.57 -9.20
N ALA A 144 5.25 -3.36 -8.55
CA ALA A 144 4.23 -4.39 -8.41
C ALA A 144 3.71 -4.87 -9.78
N VAL A 145 3.40 -3.95 -10.69
CA VAL A 145 2.91 -4.30 -12.04
C VAL A 145 3.97 -5.08 -12.82
N ILE A 146 5.24 -4.67 -12.75
CA ILE A 146 6.34 -5.39 -13.42
C ILE A 146 6.43 -6.83 -12.90
N LEU A 147 6.42 -7.00 -11.57
CA LEU A 147 6.50 -8.31 -10.94
C LEU A 147 5.28 -9.18 -11.28
N LEU A 148 4.07 -8.61 -11.20
CA LEU A 148 2.84 -9.33 -11.52
C LEU A 148 2.79 -9.78 -12.98
N LYS A 149 3.21 -8.93 -13.92
CA LYS A 149 3.31 -9.33 -15.34
C LYS A 149 4.35 -10.41 -15.58
N ALA A 150 5.47 -10.39 -14.84
CA ALA A 150 6.45 -11.47 -14.91
C ALA A 150 5.87 -12.79 -14.36
N LEU A 151 5.15 -12.76 -13.25
CA LEU A 151 4.46 -13.93 -12.68
C LEU A 151 3.33 -14.45 -13.58
N GLU A 152 2.62 -13.56 -14.26
CA GLU A 152 1.57 -13.92 -15.22
C GLU A 152 2.16 -14.68 -16.42
N LYS A 153 3.28 -14.21 -16.99
CA LYS A 153 3.97 -14.87 -18.11
C LYS A 153 4.47 -16.29 -17.74
N THR A 154 4.78 -16.55 -16.48
CA THR A 154 5.26 -17.86 -16.02
C THR A 154 4.13 -18.76 -15.50
N HIS A 155 2.87 -18.33 -15.63
CA HIS A 155 1.69 -19.02 -15.07
C HIS A 155 1.76 -19.29 -13.56
N ILE A 156 2.68 -18.64 -12.85
CA ILE A 156 2.78 -18.75 -11.39
C ILE A 156 1.65 -17.97 -10.73
N LEU A 157 1.23 -16.84 -11.31
CA LEU A 157 0.17 -16.02 -10.74
C LEU A 157 -1.13 -16.81 -10.54
N ASP A 158 -1.51 -17.66 -11.49
CA ASP A 158 -2.71 -18.49 -11.41
C ASP A 158 -2.64 -19.54 -10.29
N LYS A 159 -1.42 -19.99 -9.94
CA LYS A 159 -1.19 -20.97 -8.86
C LYS A 159 -1.18 -20.33 -7.47
N VAL A 160 -0.81 -19.06 -7.38
CA VAL A 160 -0.65 -18.32 -6.11
C VAL A 160 -1.90 -17.52 -5.76
N LYS A 161 -2.74 -17.22 -6.73
CA LYS A 161 -4.00 -16.49 -6.55
C LYS A 161 -4.99 -17.31 -5.73
N LEU A 162 -5.50 -16.74 -4.63
CA LEU A 162 -6.30 -17.44 -3.62
C LEU A 162 -7.73 -16.88 -3.50
#